data_ff9e6e7b11c0929012808c14e5c9da10
#
_entry.id   ff9e6e7b11c0929012808c14e5c9da10
#
_cell.length_a   1.000
_cell.length_b   1.000
_cell.length_c   1.000
_cell.angle_alpha   90.00
_cell.angle_beta   90.00
_cell.angle_gamma   90.00
#
_symmetry.space_group_name_H-M   'P 1'
#
loop_
_entity.id
_entity.type
_entity.pdbx_description
1 polymer ?
#
loop_
_entity_poly.entity_id
_entity_poly.type
_entity_poly.pdbx_seq_one_letter_code
_entity_poly.pdbx_strand_id
1 'polypeptide(L)'
;MNENEINKDLSEGNPALNEERNEMTDIYMESAPQSPNLNSSRQPKEGVTFNWTNLLIGAFLFFGLFNGSNIFTDDWTFYIYLAVVVIIHELGHVIMGKSFGCFIQEMQVFFFTFLKYKPKPSLKGNSWRDITWSLGVIPLGGVTIFKSRASGGRDGRDPRMELTPAASPYIEDKPAWQRLLISAAGVLFNIVTFLILYIAMPHMSNECLAFFWPLIYLSLMLALLNILPVYPLDGGAIVFALYEIISGKKPSPAFTKVCGWIGFIFIILFFWVFPGWLNSIIDFVYRLFF
;
A
#
# COMPACT_ATOMS: atom_id res chain seq x y z
N MET A 1 39.83 35.74 -42.50
CA MET A 1 38.78 36.17 -41.59
C MET A 1 39.22 35.75 -40.19
N ASN A 2 39.39 36.69 -39.32
CA ASN A 2 40.04 36.51 -38.02
C ASN A 2 38.99 36.09 -36.97
N GLU A 3 39.31 35.16 -36.10
CA GLU A 3 38.38 34.61 -35.06
C GLU A 3 37.72 35.73 -34.19
N ASN A 4 38.33 36.90 -34.13
CA ASN A 4 37.80 38.07 -33.45
C ASN A 4 36.63 38.76 -34.17
N GLU A 5 36.44 38.57 -35.47
CA GLU A 5 35.31 39.12 -36.23
C GLU A 5 34.07 38.21 -36.11
N ILE A 6 34.28 36.89 -35.99
CA ILE A 6 33.18 35.93 -35.80
C ILE A 6 32.56 36.09 -34.41
N ASN A 7 33.32 36.36 -33.38
CA ASN A 7 32.81 36.57 -32.02
C ASN A 7 32.10 37.91 -31.81
N LYS A 8 32.30 38.89 -32.68
CA LYS A 8 31.64 40.19 -32.59
C LYS A 8 30.23 40.13 -33.18
N ASP A 9 30.03 39.35 -34.26
CA ASP A 9 28.71 39.15 -34.84
C ASP A 9 27.76 38.30 -33.99
N LEU A 10 28.28 37.48 -33.06
CA LEU A 10 27.51 36.69 -32.10
C LEU A 10 27.05 37.46 -30.85
N SER A 11 27.66 38.62 -30.57
CA SER A 11 27.34 39.45 -29.40
C SER A 11 26.34 40.59 -29.66
N GLU A 12 26.19 41.00 -30.94
CA GLU A 12 25.18 41.97 -31.35
C GLU A 12 23.98 41.23 -31.98
N GLY A 13 23.10 40.65 -31.11
CA GLY A 13 21.89 39.99 -31.55
C GLY A 13 21.09 40.94 -32.43
N ASN A 14 20.87 40.53 -33.69
CA ASN A 14 20.06 41.26 -34.67
C ASN A 14 18.71 41.68 -34.05
N PRO A 15 18.41 43.01 -33.90
CA PRO A 15 17.22 43.48 -33.24
C PRO A 15 15.92 42.90 -33.85
N ALA A 16 15.92 42.66 -35.17
CA ALA A 16 14.79 42.09 -35.89
C ALA A 16 14.50 40.63 -35.46
N LEU A 17 15.56 39.83 -35.17
CA LEU A 17 15.38 38.46 -34.67
C LEU A 17 14.90 38.42 -33.22
N ASN A 18 15.23 39.41 -32.43
CA ASN A 18 14.75 39.54 -31.07
C ASN A 18 13.29 40.01 -31.01
N GLU A 19 12.87 40.90 -31.93
CA GLU A 19 11.48 41.30 -32.09
C GLU A 19 10.58 40.15 -32.57
N GLU A 20 10.99 39.41 -33.61
CA GLU A 20 10.25 38.21 -34.06
C GLU A 20 10.19 37.12 -32.95
N ARG A 21 11.23 36.95 -32.15
CA ARG A 21 11.22 36.01 -31.03
C ARG A 21 10.23 36.48 -29.94
N ASN A 22 10.21 37.78 -29.65
CA ASN A 22 9.30 38.33 -28.64
C ASN A 22 7.85 38.27 -29.12
N GLU A 23 7.57 38.63 -30.37
CA GLU A 23 6.23 38.47 -30.94
C GLU A 23 5.77 37.00 -30.97
N MET A 24 6.63 36.05 -31.34
CA MET A 24 6.26 34.63 -31.26
C MET A 24 6.03 34.20 -29.82
N THR A 25 6.82 34.68 -28.87
CA THR A 25 6.65 34.34 -27.44
C THR A 25 5.33 34.89 -26.92
N ASP A 26 4.97 36.11 -27.31
CA ASP A 26 3.71 36.75 -26.92
C ASP A 26 2.48 36.05 -27.54
N ILE A 27 2.58 35.64 -28.82
CA ILE A 27 1.54 34.86 -29.51
C ILE A 27 1.38 33.47 -28.83
N TYR A 28 2.48 32.82 -28.43
CA TYR A 28 2.43 31.57 -27.70
C TYR A 28 1.88 31.72 -26.28
N MET A 29 2.17 32.82 -25.61
CA MET A 29 1.62 33.13 -24.28
C MET A 29 0.12 33.48 -24.33
N GLU A 30 -0.36 34.16 -25.39
CA GLU A 30 -1.75 34.55 -25.56
C GLU A 30 -2.62 33.39 -26.07
N SER A 31 -2.07 32.46 -26.84
CA SER A 31 -2.76 31.27 -27.34
C SER A 31 -2.66 30.05 -26.38
N ALA A 32 -1.86 30.13 -25.34
CA ALA A 32 -1.82 29.09 -24.31
C ALA A 32 -3.18 29.07 -23.59
N PRO A 33 -3.91 27.94 -23.58
CA PRO A 33 -5.15 27.86 -22.82
C PRO A 33 -4.83 28.23 -21.38
N GLN A 34 -5.50 29.31 -20.89
CA GLN A 34 -5.34 29.74 -19.50
C GLN A 34 -5.46 28.51 -18.60
N SER A 35 -4.38 28.15 -17.93
CA SER A 35 -4.37 27.04 -16.99
C SER A 35 -5.52 27.28 -16.02
N PRO A 36 -6.48 26.34 -15.89
CA PRO A 36 -7.57 26.51 -14.94
C PRO A 36 -6.93 26.75 -13.57
N ASN A 37 -7.42 27.79 -12.91
CA ASN A 37 -6.96 28.36 -11.66
C ASN A 37 -6.62 27.23 -10.65
N LEU A 38 -5.34 26.87 -10.52
CA LEU A 38 -4.80 25.74 -9.73
C LEU A 38 -4.94 25.98 -8.22
N ASN A 39 -5.54 27.11 -7.81
CA ASN A 39 -5.73 27.46 -6.40
C ASN A 39 -6.96 26.81 -5.73
N SER A 40 -7.70 25.94 -6.40
CA SER A 40 -8.87 25.28 -5.81
C SER A 40 -8.67 23.78 -5.48
N SER A 41 -7.54 23.18 -5.79
CA SER A 41 -7.22 21.86 -5.24
C SER A 41 -6.87 22.03 -3.76
N ARG A 42 -7.85 21.84 -2.88
CA ARG A 42 -7.67 21.76 -1.42
C ARG A 42 -6.54 20.77 -1.16
N GLN A 43 -5.37 21.28 -0.83
CA GLN A 43 -4.29 20.44 -0.31
C GLN A 43 -4.87 19.64 0.86
N PRO A 44 -4.70 18.31 0.88
CA PRO A 44 -5.22 17.51 1.97
C PRO A 44 -4.64 18.06 3.28
N LYS A 45 -5.53 18.42 4.20
CA LYS A 45 -5.14 19.00 5.49
C LYS A 45 -4.17 18.05 6.19
N GLU A 46 -3.03 18.58 6.60
CA GLU A 46 -2.07 17.89 7.47
C GLU A 46 -2.71 17.68 8.84
N GLY A 47 -2.30 16.61 9.54
CA GLY A 47 -2.72 16.34 10.90
C GLY A 47 -3.65 15.14 11.06
N VAL A 48 -4.31 15.08 12.18
CA VAL A 48 -5.26 14.01 12.53
C VAL A 48 -6.63 14.36 12.00
N THR A 49 -7.24 13.45 11.25
CA THR A 49 -8.63 13.55 10.81
C THR A 49 -9.42 12.38 11.38
N PHE A 50 -10.60 12.68 11.92
CA PHE A 50 -11.51 11.70 12.49
C PHE A 50 -12.83 11.69 11.69
N ASN A 51 -13.27 10.50 11.27
CA ASN A 51 -14.49 10.32 10.49
C ASN A 51 -15.53 9.54 11.29
N TRP A 52 -16.43 10.24 11.95
CA TRP A 52 -17.51 9.66 12.74
C TRP A 52 -18.46 8.78 11.92
N THR A 53 -18.73 9.16 10.68
CA THR A 53 -19.62 8.39 9.78
C THR A 53 -19.03 7.01 9.52
N ASN A 54 -17.74 6.94 9.19
CA ASN A 54 -17.08 5.65 8.96
C ASN A 54 -17.00 4.80 10.24
N LEU A 55 -16.81 5.44 11.40
CA LEU A 55 -16.85 4.73 12.69
C LEU A 55 -18.22 4.09 12.92
N LEU A 56 -19.30 4.86 12.75
CA LEU A 56 -20.67 4.36 12.99
C LEU A 56 -21.06 3.29 11.97
N ILE A 57 -20.80 3.51 10.69
CA ILE A 57 -21.09 2.52 9.64
C ILE A 57 -20.25 1.25 9.85
N GLY A 58 -18.94 1.41 10.11
CA GLY A 58 -18.04 0.30 10.37
C GLY A 58 -18.46 -0.52 11.60
N ALA A 59 -18.83 0.14 12.70
CA ALA A 59 -19.35 -0.51 13.89
C ALA A 59 -20.67 -1.24 13.60
N PHE A 60 -21.61 -0.60 12.91
CA PHE A 60 -22.88 -1.24 12.52
C PHE A 60 -22.65 -2.49 11.65
N LEU A 61 -21.80 -2.40 10.65
CA LEU A 61 -21.45 -3.53 9.80
C LEU A 61 -20.72 -4.62 10.59
N PHE A 62 -19.79 -4.24 11.48
CA PHE A 62 -19.08 -5.19 12.31
C PHE A 62 -20.05 -5.98 13.21
N PHE A 63 -20.89 -5.28 13.97
CA PHE A 63 -21.87 -5.93 14.82
C PHE A 63 -22.93 -6.69 14.01
N GLY A 64 -23.38 -6.17 12.87
CA GLY A 64 -24.40 -6.80 12.02
C GLY A 64 -23.91 -8.07 11.32
N LEU A 65 -22.65 -8.06 10.82
CA LEU A 65 -22.09 -9.21 10.12
C LEU A 65 -21.56 -10.30 11.07
N PHE A 66 -21.11 -9.90 12.25
CA PHE A 66 -20.40 -10.80 13.17
C PHE A 66 -21.17 -11.08 14.48
N ASN A 67 -22.34 -10.48 14.66
CA ASN A 67 -23.19 -10.76 15.81
C ASN A 67 -23.67 -12.23 15.75
N GLY A 68 -23.28 -13.01 16.77
CA GLY A 68 -23.55 -14.43 16.84
C GLY A 68 -22.51 -15.34 16.19
N SER A 69 -21.46 -14.80 15.56
CA SER A 69 -20.31 -15.58 15.15
C SER A 69 -19.33 -15.74 16.32
N ASN A 70 -18.95 -16.98 16.63
CA ASN A 70 -17.91 -17.27 17.63
C ASN A 70 -16.48 -16.92 17.12
N ILE A 71 -16.38 -16.17 16.03
CA ILE A 71 -15.09 -15.80 15.39
C ILE A 71 -14.40 -14.69 16.18
N PHE A 72 -15.19 -13.77 16.73
CA PHE A 72 -14.67 -12.64 17.49
C PHE A 72 -14.93 -12.85 18.98
N THR A 73 -13.89 -12.71 19.77
CA THR A 73 -13.94 -12.84 21.21
C THR A 73 -14.47 -11.55 21.83
N ASP A 74 -15.15 -11.63 22.97
CA ASP A 74 -15.49 -10.46 23.77
C ASP A 74 -14.24 -9.80 24.40
N ASP A 75 -13.09 -10.45 24.24
CA ASP A 75 -11.82 -9.95 24.75
C ASP A 75 -11.21 -8.92 23.80
N TRP A 76 -11.30 -7.65 24.17
CA TRP A 76 -10.72 -6.53 23.43
C TRP A 76 -9.18 -6.62 23.25
N THR A 77 -8.49 -7.39 24.11
CA THR A 77 -7.05 -7.60 24.01
C THR A 77 -6.68 -8.36 22.75
N PHE A 78 -7.53 -9.26 22.28
CA PHE A 78 -7.38 -9.95 21.01
C PHE A 78 -7.23 -8.98 19.83
N TYR A 79 -8.04 -7.92 19.78
CA TYR A 79 -7.98 -6.93 18.70
C TYR A 79 -6.71 -6.11 18.72
N ILE A 80 -6.12 -5.89 19.92
CA ILE A 80 -4.81 -5.24 20.03
C ILE A 80 -3.73 -6.15 19.44
N TYR A 81 -3.71 -7.43 19.80
CA TYR A 81 -2.76 -8.38 19.23
C TYR A 81 -2.91 -8.49 17.71
N LEU A 82 -4.14 -8.59 17.23
CA LEU A 82 -4.44 -8.62 15.81
C LEU A 82 -3.96 -7.35 15.10
N ALA A 83 -4.17 -6.17 15.69
CA ALA A 83 -3.67 -4.90 15.15
C ALA A 83 -2.14 -4.90 15.05
N VAL A 84 -1.44 -5.37 16.09
CA VAL A 84 0.04 -5.47 16.09
C VAL A 84 0.51 -6.38 14.96
N VAL A 85 -0.10 -7.55 14.80
CA VAL A 85 0.28 -8.52 13.77
C VAL A 85 0.00 -7.97 12.36
N VAL A 86 -1.12 -7.27 12.16
CA VAL A 86 -1.45 -6.60 10.90
C VAL A 86 -0.48 -5.45 10.63
N ILE A 87 -0.09 -4.66 11.65
CA ILE A 87 0.93 -3.61 11.50
C ILE A 87 2.27 -4.21 11.03
N ILE A 88 2.71 -5.31 11.63
CA ILE A 88 3.95 -6.01 11.24
C ILE A 88 3.86 -6.46 9.78
N HIS A 89 2.73 -7.02 9.37
CA HIS A 89 2.45 -7.47 8.01
C HIS A 89 2.54 -6.30 7.01
N GLU A 90 1.80 -5.23 7.25
CA GLU A 90 1.78 -4.07 6.38
C GLU A 90 3.14 -3.35 6.32
N LEU A 91 3.88 -3.33 7.44
CA LEU A 91 5.25 -2.83 7.47
C LEU A 91 6.17 -3.63 6.54
N GLY A 92 5.96 -4.93 6.39
CA GLY A 92 6.68 -5.74 5.41
C GLY A 92 6.52 -5.18 3.99
N HIS A 93 5.29 -4.92 3.56
CA HIS A 93 5.01 -4.31 2.25
C HIS A 93 5.61 -2.91 2.11
N VAL A 94 5.50 -2.09 3.17
CA VAL A 94 6.06 -0.73 3.20
C VAL A 94 7.58 -0.77 3.05
N ILE A 95 8.27 -1.58 3.84
CA ILE A 95 9.73 -1.67 3.82
C ILE A 95 10.23 -2.18 2.46
N MET A 96 9.63 -3.26 1.95
CA MET A 96 10.01 -3.82 0.66
C MET A 96 9.67 -2.85 -0.50
N GLY A 97 8.50 -2.22 -0.48
CA GLY A 97 8.12 -1.23 -1.48
C GLY A 97 9.07 -0.03 -1.51
N LYS A 98 9.45 0.49 -0.33
CA LYS A 98 10.43 1.58 -0.22
C LYS A 98 11.82 1.17 -0.70
N SER A 99 12.27 -0.05 -0.43
CA SER A 99 13.57 -0.55 -0.88
C SER A 99 13.67 -0.59 -2.41
N PHE A 100 12.54 -0.80 -3.09
CA PHE A 100 12.44 -0.71 -4.55
C PHE A 100 12.05 0.69 -5.05
N GLY A 101 12.03 1.71 -4.18
CA GLY A 101 11.74 3.09 -4.56
C GLY A 101 10.27 3.36 -4.88
N CYS A 102 9.34 2.50 -4.45
CA CYS A 102 7.91 2.77 -4.60
C CYS A 102 7.45 3.88 -3.66
N PHE A 103 6.55 4.74 -4.15
CA PHE A 103 5.87 5.72 -3.31
C PHE A 103 4.64 5.09 -2.65
N ILE A 104 4.58 5.20 -1.34
CA ILE A 104 3.48 4.68 -0.54
C ILE A 104 2.61 5.84 -0.14
N GLN A 105 1.33 5.75 -0.47
CA GLN A 105 0.35 6.78 -0.18
C GLN A 105 -0.21 6.63 1.23
N GLU A 106 -0.60 5.41 1.60
CA GLU A 106 -1.29 5.14 2.85
C GLU A 106 -0.96 3.73 3.34
N MET A 107 -0.78 3.58 4.65
CA MET A 107 -0.78 2.30 5.35
C MET A 107 -1.98 2.28 6.27
N GLN A 108 -2.89 1.37 6.02
CA GLN A 108 -4.15 1.24 6.74
C GLN A 108 -4.17 -0.07 7.52
N VAL A 109 -4.48 0.03 8.81
CA VAL A 109 -4.77 -1.09 9.70
C VAL A 109 -6.28 -1.16 9.88
N PHE A 110 -6.86 -2.29 9.58
CA PHE A 110 -8.30 -2.53 9.60
C PHE A 110 -9.10 -1.73 8.55
N PHE A 111 -10.24 -2.24 8.13
CA PHE A 111 -11.09 -1.60 7.13
C PHE A 111 -12.05 -0.59 7.76
N PHE A 112 -12.70 0.23 6.92
CA PHE A 112 -13.57 1.34 7.33
C PHE A 112 -12.84 2.35 8.23
N THR A 113 -11.89 3.04 7.64
CA THR A 113 -11.03 4.02 8.31
C THR A 113 -11.83 5.13 8.98
N PHE A 114 -11.67 5.27 10.28
CA PHE A 114 -12.23 6.37 11.07
C PHE A 114 -11.18 7.36 11.55
N LEU A 115 -9.92 6.92 11.67
CA LEU A 115 -8.80 7.75 12.12
C LEU A 115 -7.71 7.77 11.06
N LYS A 116 -7.30 8.97 10.64
CA LYS A 116 -6.16 9.16 9.73
C LYS A 116 -5.20 10.17 10.33
N TYR A 117 -3.92 9.84 10.28
CA TYR A 117 -2.84 10.75 10.61
C TYR A 117 -1.97 10.98 9.38
N LYS A 118 -1.89 12.23 8.92
CA LYS A 118 -1.05 12.66 7.81
C LYS A 118 0.07 13.55 8.35
N PRO A 119 1.32 13.05 8.40
CA PRO A 119 2.47 13.87 8.78
C PRO A 119 2.72 14.98 7.74
N LYS A 120 3.51 16.00 8.12
CA LYS A 120 3.99 16.99 7.16
C LYS A 120 4.82 16.32 6.08
N PRO A 121 4.49 16.51 4.79
CA PRO A 121 5.20 15.87 3.70
C PRO A 121 6.67 16.31 3.66
N SER A 122 7.54 15.41 3.21
CA SER A 122 8.95 15.69 3.01
C SER A 122 9.18 16.35 1.66
N LEU A 123 10.12 17.28 1.59
CA LEU A 123 10.57 17.89 0.32
C LEU A 123 11.17 16.86 -0.65
N LYS A 124 11.57 15.68 -0.16
CA LYS A 124 12.18 14.60 -0.96
C LYS A 124 11.22 13.60 -1.58
N GLY A 125 9.91 13.66 -1.23
CA GLY A 125 8.82 12.89 -1.88
C GLY A 125 8.80 11.37 -1.63
N ASN A 126 9.77 10.77 -0.92
CA ASN A 126 9.79 9.34 -0.58
C ASN A 126 10.23 9.08 0.87
N SER A 127 9.80 9.93 1.79
CA SER A 127 10.05 9.78 3.22
C SER A 127 8.96 8.96 3.89
N TRP A 128 9.24 8.43 5.09
CA TRP A 128 8.22 7.88 5.99
C TRP A 128 7.14 8.92 6.37
N ARG A 129 7.49 10.22 6.32
CA ARG A 129 6.56 11.34 6.55
C ARG A 129 5.56 11.54 5.42
N ASP A 130 5.78 10.92 4.26
CA ASP A 130 4.86 11.03 3.12
C ASP A 130 3.75 9.98 3.18
N ILE A 131 3.84 9.02 4.13
CA ILE A 131 2.86 7.96 4.33
C ILE A 131 1.75 8.47 5.25
N THR A 132 0.50 8.32 4.81
CA THR A 132 -0.68 8.50 5.66
C THR A 132 -0.90 7.24 6.49
N TRP A 133 -1.06 7.36 7.79
CA TRP A 133 -1.33 6.26 8.71
C TRP A 133 -2.81 6.24 9.05
N SER A 134 -3.46 5.11 8.86
CA SER A 134 -4.91 5.01 9.00
C SER A 134 -5.32 3.82 9.86
N LEU A 135 -6.35 4.03 10.68
CA LEU A 135 -6.94 2.99 11.52
C LEU A 135 -8.43 2.86 11.17
N GLY A 136 -8.86 1.64 10.92
CA GLY A 136 -10.25 1.28 10.64
C GLY A 136 -10.93 0.56 11.80
N VAL A 137 -12.20 0.25 11.60
CA VAL A 137 -13.06 -0.41 12.62
C VAL A 137 -13.11 -1.93 12.42
N ILE A 138 -13.14 -2.40 11.16
CA ILE A 138 -13.38 -3.82 10.85
C ILE A 138 -12.04 -4.58 10.81
N PRO A 139 -11.78 -5.50 11.75
CA PRO A 139 -10.49 -6.15 11.93
C PRO A 139 -10.29 -7.35 10.98
N LEU A 140 -10.49 -7.16 9.68
CA LEU A 140 -10.31 -8.19 8.66
C LEU A 140 -8.95 -8.16 7.95
N GLY A 141 -8.00 -7.36 8.45
CA GLY A 141 -6.67 -7.20 7.86
C GLY A 141 -6.29 -5.74 7.71
N GLY A 142 -5.28 -5.46 6.88
CA GLY A 142 -4.82 -4.13 6.54
C GLY A 142 -4.66 -3.96 5.04
N VAL A 143 -4.17 -2.81 4.63
CA VAL A 143 -3.80 -2.56 3.24
C VAL A 143 -2.73 -1.48 3.13
N THR A 144 -1.67 -1.76 2.40
CA THR A 144 -0.67 -0.77 1.99
C THR A 144 -1.01 -0.26 0.60
N ILE A 145 -1.41 1.00 0.50
CA ILE A 145 -1.79 1.65 -0.74
C ILE A 145 -0.55 2.31 -1.35
N PHE A 146 -0.10 1.78 -2.47
CA PHE A 146 0.96 2.36 -3.27
C PHE A 146 0.40 3.46 -4.17
N LYS A 147 1.22 4.48 -4.45
CA LYS A 147 0.86 5.50 -5.43
C LYS A 147 0.77 4.85 -6.82
N SER A 148 -0.34 5.09 -7.50
CA SER A 148 -0.63 4.58 -8.84
C SER A 148 -0.62 5.72 -9.86
N ARG A 149 -0.26 5.43 -11.11
CA ARG A 149 -0.42 6.40 -12.22
C ARG A 149 -1.87 6.83 -12.40
N ALA A 150 -2.80 5.91 -12.18
CA ALA A 150 -4.23 6.19 -12.28
C ALA A 150 -4.76 7.09 -11.15
N SER A 151 -4.18 6.98 -9.94
CA SER A 151 -4.54 7.81 -8.77
C SER A 151 -3.82 9.16 -8.74
N GLY A 152 -2.72 9.27 -9.45
CA GLY A 152 -1.93 10.49 -9.62
C GLY A 152 -2.55 11.42 -10.65
N GLY A 153 -3.82 11.83 -10.45
CA GLY A 153 -4.44 12.84 -11.28
C GLY A 153 -3.53 14.05 -11.41
N ARG A 154 -3.31 14.52 -12.62
CA ARG A 154 -2.72 15.81 -13.06
C ARG A 154 -1.38 16.26 -12.40
N ASP A 155 -1.03 15.79 -11.20
CA ASP A 155 0.22 16.14 -10.50
C ASP A 155 1.40 15.21 -10.85
N GLY A 156 1.19 14.22 -11.71
CA GLY A 156 2.14 13.15 -12.02
C GLY A 156 3.12 13.45 -13.16
N ARG A 157 3.12 14.63 -13.68
CA ARG A 157 4.09 15.00 -14.71
C ARG A 157 5.22 15.81 -14.10
N ASP A 158 6.10 15.15 -13.35
CA ASP A 158 7.47 15.64 -13.26
C ASP A 158 8.20 15.08 -14.51
N PRO A 159 8.55 15.92 -15.48
CA PRO A 159 9.26 15.49 -16.69
C PRO A 159 10.57 14.76 -16.39
N ARG A 160 11.09 14.89 -15.15
CA ARG A 160 12.32 14.24 -14.68
C ARG A 160 12.10 12.79 -14.26
N MET A 161 10.84 12.30 -14.15
CA MET A 161 10.50 10.93 -13.76
C MET A 161 10.31 9.97 -14.94
N GLU A 162 10.47 10.41 -16.19
CA GLU A 162 10.32 9.54 -17.37
C GLU A 162 11.51 8.60 -17.65
N LEU A 163 12.52 8.58 -16.77
CA LEU A 163 13.85 8.13 -17.14
C LEU A 163 14.10 6.62 -17.21
N THR A 164 13.36 5.77 -16.54
CA THR A 164 13.39 4.30 -16.75
C THR A 164 12.27 3.62 -15.95
N PRO A 165 11.74 2.45 -16.37
CA PRO A 165 10.77 1.66 -15.56
C PRO A 165 11.30 1.31 -14.17
N ALA A 166 12.61 1.09 -14.03
CA ALA A 166 13.23 0.78 -12.74
C ALA A 166 13.25 1.99 -11.77
N ALA A 167 13.30 3.21 -12.29
CA ALA A 167 13.30 4.44 -11.50
C ALA A 167 11.88 4.97 -11.21
N SER A 168 10.84 4.41 -11.84
CA SER A 168 9.45 4.81 -11.61
C SER A 168 9.04 4.60 -10.14
N PRO A 169 8.34 5.57 -9.52
CA PRO A 169 7.83 5.42 -8.16
C PRO A 169 6.53 4.60 -8.09
N TYR A 170 5.97 4.20 -9.22
CA TYR A 170 4.70 3.49 -9.32
C TYR A 170 4.90 1.99 -9.32
N ILE A 171 4.11 1.29 -8.50
CA ILE A 171 4.20 -0.17 -8.38
C ILE A 171 3.89 -0.90 -9.69
N GLU A 172 2.99 -0.33 -10.51
CA GLU A 172 2.60 -0.92 -11.79
C GLU A 172 3.76 -0.98 -12.80
N ASP A 173 4.73 -0.07 -12.69
CA ASP A 173 5.88 0.00 -13.58
C ASP A 173 7.01 -0.93 -13.14
N LYS A 174 6.98 -1.41 -11.90
CA LYS A 174 8.02 -2.29 -11.37
C LYS A 174 8.02 -3.64 -12.09
N PRO A 175 9.21 -4.24 -12.29
CA PRO A 175 9.31 -5.60 -12.81
C PRO A 175 8.48 -6.58 -11.97
N ALA A 176 7.97 -7.65 -12.60
CA ALA A 176 7.11 -8.62 -11.91
C ALA A 176 7.76 -9.24 -10.68
N TRP A 177 9.08 -9.52 -10.70
CA TRP A 177 9.82 -10.06 -9.57
C TRP A 177 9.87 -9.10 -8.35
N GLN A 178 9.95 -7.76 -8.59
CA GLN A 178 9.88 -6.79 -7.49
C GLN A 178 8.47 -6.75 -6.89
N ARG A 179 7.43 -6.80 -7.73
CA ARG A 179 6.04 -6.85 -7.25
C ARG A 179 5.76 -8.14 -6.48
N LEU A 180 6.32 -9.27 -6.92
CA LEU A 180 6.27 -10.53 -6.19
C LEU A 180 6.89 -10.39 -4.80
N LEU A 181 8.10 -9.84 -4.69
CA LEU A 181 8.77 -9.64 -3.40
C LEU A 181 8.02 -8.66 -2.49
N ILE A 182 7.43 -7.59 -3.06
CA ILE A 182 6.59 -6.67 -2.30
C ILE A 182 5.37 -7.41 -1.73
N SER A 183 4.67 -8.20 -2.55
CA SER A 183 3.50 -8.97 -2.09
C SER A 183 3.88 -10.06 -1.08
N ALA A 184 5.01 -10.71 -1.25
CA ALA A 184 5.48 -11.74 -0.31
C ALA A 184 5.98 -11.16 1.03
N ALA A 185 6.34 -9.88 1.07
CA ALA A 185 7.00 -9.28 2.23
C ALA A 185 6.12 -9.29 3.48
N GLY A 186 4.81 -9.01 3.36
CA GLY A 186 3.88 -9.09 4.50
C GLY A 186 3.85 -10.48 5.12
N VAL A 187 3.69 -11.50 4.29
CA VAL A 187 3.72 -12.92 4.70
C VAL A 187 5.06 -13.27 5.36
N LEU A 188 6.18 -12.86 4.75
CA LEU A 188 7.53 -13.12 5.28
C LEU A 188 7.75 -12.45 6.64
N PHE A 189 7.29 -11.22 6.84
CA PHE A 189 7.42 -10.54 8.12
C PHE A 189 6.64 -11.26 9.23
N ASN A 190 5.46 -11.77 8.93
CA ASN A 190 4.70 -12.55 9.90
C ASN A 190 5.35 -13.91 10.19
N ILE A 191 5.89 -14.60 9.17
CA ILE A 191 6.65 -15.85 9.37
C ILE A 191 7.89 -15.59 10.23
N VAL A 192 8.65 -14.54 9.95
CA VAL A 192 9.83 -14.17 10.74
C VAL A 192 9.45 -13.85 12.19
N THR A 193 8.37 -13.10 12.40
CA THR A 193 7.86 -12.80 13.76
C THR A 193 7.47 -14.08 14.50
N PHE A 194 6.72 -14.96 13.84
CA PHE A 194 6.39 -16.27 14.39
C PHE A 194 7.65 -17.05 14.78
N LEU A 195 8.63 -17.18 13.87
CA LEU A 195 9.84 -17.94 14.12
C LEU A 195 10.68 -17.37 15.27
N ILE A 196 10.85 -16.05 15.34
CA ILE A 196 11.61 -15.40 16.43
C ILE A 196 10.95 -15.70 17.77
N LEU A 197 9.63 -15.52 17.88
CA LEU A 197 8.91 -15.74 19.12
C LEU A 197 8.85 -17.23 19.48
N TYR A 198 8.68 -18.11 18.49
CA TYR A 198 8.68 -19.56 18.68
C TYR A 198 10.03 -20.08 19.20
N ILE A 199 11.14 -19.62 18.61
CA ILE A 199 12.50 -19.99 19.07
C ILE A 199 12.79 -19.44 20.48
N ALA A 200 12.26 -18.25 20.80
CA ALA A 200 12.43 -17.65 22.13
C ALA A 200 11.56 -18.32 23.21
N MET A 201 10.49 -19.03 22.82
CA MET A 201 9.49 -19.58 23.73
C MET A 201 10.06 -20.46 24.86
N PRO A 202 11.04 -21.38 24.63
CA PRO A 202 11.61 -22.18 25.70
C PRO A 202 12.33 -21.38 26.77
N HIS A 203 12.66 -20.14 26.52
CA HIS A 203 13.35 -19.23 27.44
C HIS A 203 12.41 -18.23 28.12
N MET A 204 11.09 -18.31 27.86
CA MET A 204 10.09 -17.44 28.45
C MET A 204 9.54 -18.00 29.75
N SER A 205 9.23 -17.13 30.71
CA SER A 205 8.39 -17.53 31.87
C SER A 205 6.96 -17.80 31.41
N ASN A 206 6.18 -18.52 32.22
CA ASN A 206 4.77 -18.81 31.91
C ASN A 206 3.93 -17.53 31.68
N GLU A 207 4.20 -16.48 32.43
CA GLU A 207 3.52 -15.18 32.27
C GLU A 207 3.90 -14.51 30.93
N CYS A 208 5.18 -14.53 30.61
CA CYS A 208 5.69 -14.00 29.34
C CYS A 208 5.14 -14.79 28.15
N LEU A 209 5.10 -16.11 28.26
CA LEU A 209 4.51 -16.96 27.24
C LEU A 209 3.03 -16.70 27.04
N ALA A 210 2.26 -16.57 28.12
CA ALA A 210 0.84 -16.22 28.05
C ALA A 210 0.60 -14.89 27.34
N PHE A 211 1.48 -13.90 27.56
CA PHE A 211 1.41 -12.60 26.88
C PHE A 211 1.76 -12.71 25.40
N PHE A 212 2.80 -13.43 25.01
CA PHE A 212 3.22 -13.51 23.61
C PHE A 212 2.49 -14.58 22.79
N TRP A 213 1.78 -15.51 23.43
CA TRP A 213 1.05 -16.59 22.77
C TRP A 213 0.10 -16.12 21.66
N PRO A 214 -0.76 -15.09 21.87
CA PRO A 214 -1.61 -14.58 20.82
C PRO A 214 -0.84 -14.02 19.62
N LEU A 215 0.32 -13.37 19.84
CA LEU A 215 1.16 -12.86 18.76
C LEU A 215 1.79 -14.00 17.93
N ILE A 216 2.28 -15.05 18.60
CA ILE A 216 2.85 -16.23 17.93
C ILE A 216 1.79 -16.83 17.01
N TYR A 217 0.63 -17.12 17.57
CA TYR A 217 -0.48 -17.74 16.88
C TYR A 217 -1.01 -16.88 15.72
N LEU A 218 -1.35 -15.61 15.98
CA LEU A 218 -1.91 -14.72 14.98
C LEU A 218 -0.93 -14.41 13.84
N SER A 219 0.38 -14.34 14.14
CA SER A 219 1.39 -14.14 13.10
C SER A 219 1.43 -15.30 12.12
N LEU A 220 1.40 -16.53 12.62
CA LEU A 220 1.34 -17.72 11.77
C LEU A 220 0.02 -17.78 10.98
N MET A 221 -1.11 -17.54 11.65
CA MET A 221 -2.43 -17.58 11.01
C MET A 221 -2.55 -16.54 9.89
N LEU A 222 -2.12 -15.30 10.14
CA LEU A 222 -2.18 -14.25 9.13
C LEU A 222 -1.25 -14.57 7.95
N ALA A 223 -0.07 -15.16 8.19
CA ALA A 223 0.81 -15.61 7.12
C ALA A 223 0.16 -16.73 6.28
N LEU A 224 -0.41 -17.75 6.91
CA LEU A 224 -1.08 -18.87 6.23
C LEU A 224 -2.30 -18.42 5.42
N LEU A 225 -3.09 -17.49 5.95
CA LEU A 225 -4.22 -16.92 5.23
C LEU A 225 -3.75 -16.11 4.01
N ASN A 226 -2.74 -15.26 4.19
CA ASN A 226 -2.28 -14.39 3.12
C ASN A 226 -1.48 -15.13 2.04
N ILE A 227 -0.98 -16.35 2.26
CA ILE A 227 -0.34 -17.15 1.22
C ILE A 227 -1.33 -17.87 0.31
N LEU A 228 -2.62 -17.93 0.67
CA LEU A 228 -3.65 -18.54 -0.17
C LEU A 228 -3.70 -17.86 -1.55
N PRO A 229 -3.79 -18.63 -2.64
CA PRO A 229 -3.77 -18.09 -4.02
C PRO A 229 -5.09 -17.43 -4.40
N VAL A 230 -5.62 -16.60 -3.52
CA VAL A 230 -6.91 -15.93 -3.65
C VAL A 230 -6.69 -14.41 -3.63
N TYR A 231 -6.89 -13.75 -4.77
CA TYR A 231 -6.88 -12.28 -4.80
C TYR A 231 -8.18 -11.75 -4.17
N PRO A 232 -8.17 -10.79 -3.23
CA PRO A 232 -7.14 -9.76 -3.03
C PRO A 232 -6.07 -10.05 -1.94
N LEU A 233 -5.94 -11.28 -1.44
CA LEU A 233 -4.86 -11.63 -0.53
C LEU A 233 -3.50 -11.57 -1.25
N ASP A 234 -2.42 -11.49 -0.50
CA ASP A 234 -1.05 -11.41 -1.06
C ASP A 234 -0.71 -12.60 -1.94
N GLY A 235 -1.14 -13.81 -1.57
CA GLY A 235 -0.96 -15.02 -2.35
C GLY A 235 -1.56 -14.92 -3.75
N GLY A 236 -2.70 -14.26 -3.90
CA GLY A 236 -3.28 -13.97 -5.20
C GLY A 236 -2.42 -12.99 -6.01
N ALA A 237 -1.87 -11.95 -5.38
CA ALA A 237 -0.95 -11.02 -6.04
C ALA A 237 0.38 -11.70 -6.41
N ILE A 238 0.89 -12.60 -5.56
CA ILE A 238 2.06 -13.44 -5.86
C ILE A 238 1.80 -14.31 -7.09
N VAL A 239 0.63 -14.97 -7.18
CA VAL A 239 0.26 -15.78 -8.35
C VAL A 239 0.21 -14.95 -9.62
N PHE A 240 -0.34 -13.73 -9.58
CA PHE A 240 -0.34 -12.85 -10.75
C PHE A 240 1.07 -12.42 -11.17
N ALA A 241 1.94 -12.13 -10.20
CA ALA A 241 3.33 -11.80 -10.49
C ALA A 241 4.10 -12.99 -11.08
N LEU A 242 3.91 -14.20 -10.56
CA LEU A 242 4.47 -15.44 -11.09
C LEU A 242 3.97 -15.72 -12.51
N TYR A 243 2.66 -15.56 -12.75
CA TYR A 243 2.11 -15.69 -14.10
C TYR A 243 2.80 -14.74 -15.08
N GLU A 244 3.02 -13.48 -14.69
CA GLU A 244 3.70 -12.51 -15.54
C GLU A 244 5.18 -12.88 -15.77
N ILE A 245 5.89 -13.39 -14.75
CA ILE A 245 7.28 -13.85 -14.89
C ILE A 245 7.38 -15.00 -15.91
N ILE A 246 6.43 -15.94 -15.85
CA ILE A 246 6.45 -17.15 -16.70
C ILE A 246 5.94 -16.84 -18.10
N SER A 247 4.84 -16.09 -18.23
CA SER A 247 4.18 -15.83 -19.52
C SER A 247 4.71 -14.61 -20.27
N GLY A 248 5.45 -13.72 -19.58
CA GLY A 248 5.86 -12.42 -20.10
C GLY A 248 4.72 -11.42 -20.29
N LYS A 249 3.49 -11.74 -19.83
CA LYS A 249 2.29 -10.93 -20.05
C LYS A 249 1.60 -10.59 -18.72
N LYS A 250 1.24 -9.32 -18.54
CA LYS A 250 0.43 -8.91 -17.39
C LYS A 250 -1.00 -9.46 -17.52
N PRO A 251 -1.61 -9.93 -16.41
CA PRO A 251 -3.05 -10.22 -16.38
C PRO A 251 -3.84 -8.98 -16.80
N SER A 252 -4.94 -9.18 -17.53
CA SER A 252 -5.78 -8.06 -17.94
C SER A 252 -6.44 -7.39 -16.70
N PRO A 253 -6.63 -6.05 -16.71
CA PRO A 253 -7.29 -5.36 -15.60
C PRO A 253 -8.71 -5.89 -15.33
N ALA A 254 -9.43 -6.28 -16.37
CA ALA A 254 -10.77 -6.87 -16.23
C ALA A 254 -10.70 -8.22 -15.50
N PHE A 255 -9.76 -9.08 -15.85
CA PHE A 255 -9.55 -10.38 -15.19
C PHE A 255 -9.18 -10.20 -13.74
N THR A 256 -8.23 -9.31 -13.42
CA THR A 256 -7.80 -9.03 -12.05
C THR A 256 -8.97 -8.52 -11.20
N LYS A 257 -9.82 -7.65 -11.77
CA LYS A 257 -11.01 -7.14 -11.10
C LYS A 257 -12.03 -8.25 -10.80
N VAL A 258 -12.28 -9.15 -11.76
CA VAL A 258 -13.19 -10.31 -11.56
C VAL A 258 -12.65 -11.23 -10.47
N CYS A 259 -11.36 -11.59 -10.52
CA CYS A 259 -10.71 -12.38 -9.47
C CYS A 259 -10.82 -11.71 -8.10
N GLY A 260 -10.70 -10.37 -8.03
CA GLY A 260 -10.87 -9.61 -6.80
C GLY A 260 -12.28 -9.75 -6.20
N TRP A 261 -13.31 -9.64 -7.02
CA TRP A 261 -14.68 -9.83 -6.54
C TRP A 261 -14.96 -11.27 -6.09
N ILE A 262 -14.53 -12.25 -6.88
CA ILE A 262 -14.69 -13.67 -6.55
C ILE A 262 -13.97 -13.98 -5.24
N GLY A 263 -12.71 -13.54 -5.09
CA GLY A 263 -11.93 -13.78 -3.88
C GLY A 263 -12.51 -13.05 -2.66
N PHE A 264 -13.01 -11.83 -2.83
CA PHE A 264 -13.65 -11.10 -1.75
C PHE A 264 -14.92 -11.83 -1.24
N ILE A 265 -15.77 -12.29 -2.17
CA ILE A 265 -16.95 -13.09 -1.83
C ILE A 265 -16.53 -14.41 -1.16
N PHE A 266 -15.50 -15.08 -1.70
CA PHE A 266 -14.97 -16.31 -1.12
C PHE A 266 -14.50 -16.09 0.33
N ILE A 267 -13.76 -15.01 0.60
CA ILE A 267 -13.27 -14.69 1.95
C ILE A 267 -14.46 -14.49 2.91
N ILE A 268 -15.47 -13.70 2.51
CA ILE A 268 -16.65 -13.46 3.34
C ILE A 268 -17.38 -14.79 3.62
N LEU A 269 -17.64 -15.59 2.58
CA LEU A 269 -18.32 -16.87 2.72
C LEU A 269 -17.51 -17.84 3.57
N PHE A 270 -16.19 -17.87 3.39
CA PHE A 270 -15.30 -18.72 4.16
C PHE A 270 -15.38 -18.41 5.66
N PHE A 271 -15.31 -17.16 6.06
CA PHE A 271 -15.47 -16.75 7.44
C PHE A 271 -16.89 -16.98 7.99
N TRP A 272 -17.90 -16.89 7.13
CA TRP A 272 -19.28 -17.03 7.55
C TRP A 272 -19.76 -18.49 7.65
N VAL A 273 -19.33 -19.35 6.72
CA VAL A 273 -19.74 -20.77 6.64
C VAL A 273 -18.90 -21.65 7.55
N PHE A 274 -17.64 -21.30 7.80
CA PHE A 274 -16.72 -22.10 8.60
C PHE A 274 -16.23 -21.36 9.86
N PRO A 275 -17.09 -20.91 10.76
CA PRO A 275 -16.64 -20.20 11.96
C PRO A 275 -15.74 -21.05 12.87
N GLY A 276 -15.86 -22.37 12.82
CA GLY A 276 -15.01 -23.31 13.59
C GLY A 276 -13.66 -23.64 12.96
N TRP A 277 -13.41 -23.26 11.70
CA TRP A 277 -12.15 -23.64 11.01
C TRP A 277 -10.91 -23.03 11.68
N LEU A 278 -11.06 -21.84 12.24
CA LEU A 278 -9.99 -21.17 12.97
C LEU A 278 -9.57 -22.02 14.17
N ASN A 279 -10.51 -22.52 14.95
CA ASN A 279 -10.25 -23.42 16.07
C ASN A 279 -9.59 -24.73 15.59
N SER A 280 -10.05 -25.29 14.47
CA SER A 280 -9.46 -26.51 13.89
C SER A 280 -8.01 -26.29 13.43
N ILE A 281 -7.71 -25.12 12.86
CA ILE A 281 -6.32 -24.77 12.51
C ILE A 281 -5.49 -24.50 13.77
N ILE A 282 -6.05 -23.87 14.79
CA ILE A 282 -5.40 -23.69 16.09
C ILE A 282 -5.00 -25.04 16.65
N ASP A 283 -5.94 -25.98 16.72
CA ASP A 283 -5.70 -27.32 17.24
C ASP A 283 -4.69 -28.08 16.38
N PHE A 284 -4.75 -27.94 15.07
CA PHE A 284 -3.77 -28.54 14.15
C PHE A 284 -2.36 -27.97 14.37
N VAL A 285 -2.25 -26.65 14.44
CA VAL A 285 -0.96 -25.97 14.68
C VAL A 285 -0.42 -26.33 16.07
N TYR A 286 -1.29 -26.33 17.07
CA TYR A 286 -0.91 -26.74 18.41
C TYR A 286 -0.34 -28.18 18.43
N ARG A 287 -1.02 -29.14 17.77
CA ARG A 287 -0.55 -30.53 17.67
C ARG A 287 0.71 -30.70 16.83
N LEU A 288 0.98 -29.79 15.90
CA LEU A 288 2.14 -29.85 15.02
C LEU A 288 3.42 -29.34 15.72
N PHE A 289 3.28 -28.37 16.61
CA PHE A 289 4.41 -27.65 17.21
C PHE A 289 4.55 -27.89 18.72
N PHE A 290 3.53 -28.47 19.35
CA PHE A 290 3.46 -28.77 20.79
C PHE A 290 2.93 -30.17 21.06
#